data_3b3a01bb07f7b459e7c36cd19a656d92
#
_entry.id   3b3a01bb07f7b459e7c36cd19a656d92
#
_cell.length_a   1.000
_cell.length_b   1.000
_cell.length_c   1.000
_cell.angle_alpha   90.00
_cell.angle_beta   90.00
_cell.angle_gamma   90.00
#
_symmetry.space_group_name_H-M   'P 1'
#
loop_
_entity.id
_entity.type
_entity.pdbx_description
1 polymer ?
#
loop_
_entity_poly.entity_id
_entity_poly.type
_entity_poly.pdbx_seq_one_letter_code
_entity_poly.pdbx_strand_id
1 'polypeptide(L)'
;MIPLSTQISKSLIALFFLGMFVTGCNTNTKQTADNDIKFDSIRVDRTYHLLNNPDNPNCNLQLNFTYPAKFSDKEILKKIQNDFVLSYFGENYENLSPEEAVAKYTEDYLNNYKELEADFKAELEKKDDLPVGAWFSYFEMSSDEIVYNQNDILSYTVSFENYTGGAHGSHAYNNHVINLKTGNAITEEDIFIENFQDSLAQILIDHIAKQNKVENPKDLENIGFFSVEEIFPNGNFLVDEDGITYTFNEYEIAAYVVRETNVFLPYAEILYLLKKDSPIAKLIDN
;
A
#
# COMPACT_ATOMS: atom_id res chain seq x y z
N MET A 1 24.39 58.58 -39.76
CA MET A 1 24.75 58.58 -41.18
C MET A 1 24.51 57.18 -41.74
N ILE A 2 23.57 57.07 -42.63
CA ILE A 2 23.26 56.02 -43.63
C ILE A 2 22.81 54.67 -43.13
N PRO A 3 21.58 54.23 -43.44
CA PRO A 3 21.05 52.89 -43.13
C PRO A 3 21.36 51.92 -44.27
N LEU A 4 21.58 50.62 -43.89
CA LEU A 4 21.70 49.54 -44.84
C LEU A 4 20.42 48.71 -44.85
N SER A 5 19.87 48.52 -46.03
CA SER A 5 18.64 47.83 -46.37
C SER A 5 18.78 46.33 -46.23
N THR A 6 17.79 45.70 -45.61
CA THR A 6 17.61 44.25 -45.52
C THR A 6 16.90 43.71 -46.79
N GLN A 7 17.57 42.80 -47.48
CA GLN A 7 16.93 41.98 -48.53
C GLN A 7 16.43 40.65 -47.90
N ILE A 8 15.15 40.41 -48.11
CA ILE A 8 14.47 39.16 -47.71
C ILE A 8 14.65 38.14 -48.86
N SER A 9 15.37 37.09 -48.63
CA SER A 9 15.48 35.94 -49.53
C SER A 9 14.34 34.93 -49.16
N LYS A 10 13.45 34.68 -50.12
CA LYS A 10 12.40 33.65 -50.04
C LYS A 10 13.04 32.31 -50.46
N SER A 11 13.29 31.44 -49.52
CA SER A 11 13.66 30.04 -49.79
C SER A 11 12.41 29.18 -49.71
N LEU A 12 12.07 28.57 -50.81
CA LEU A 12 11.05 27.52 -50.92
C LEU A 12 11.56 26.26 -50.22
N ILE A 13 10.88 25.82 -49.18
CA ILE A 13 11.11 24.51 -48.58
C ILE A 13 10.10 23.52 -49.17
N ALA A 14 10.63 22.61 -49.99
CA ALA A 14 9.85 21.48 -50.50
C ALA A 14 9.71 20.43 -49.39
N LEU A 15 8.46 20.18 -48.94
CA LEU A 15 8.14 19.10 -48.03
C LEU A 15 8.19 17.75 -48.78
N PHE A 16 9.19 16.94 -48.47
CA PHE A 16 9.26 15.53 -48.84
C PHE A 16 8.44 14.72 -47.82
N PHE A 17 7.24 14.28 -48.18
CA PHE A 17 6.50 13.28 -47.40
C PHE A 17 7.13 11.90 -47.60
N LEU A 18 7.93 11.45 -46.65
CA LEU A 18 8.40 10.07 -46.58
C LEU A 18 7.34 9.26 -45.83
N GLY A 19 6.54 8.53 -46.55
CA GLY A 19 5.57 7.58 -45.98
C GLY A 19 6.29 6.43 -45.28
N MET A 20 6.36 6.46 -43.95
CA MET A 20 6.70 5.27 -43.15
C MET A 20 5.49 4.34 -43.14
N PHE A 21 5.56 3.24 -43.87
CA PHE A 21 4.71 2.08 -43.65
C PHE A 21 5.13 1.45 -42.33
N VAL A 22 4.39 1.75 -41.26
CA VAL A 22 4.46 0.99 -40.02
C VAL A 22 3.72 -0.32 -40.25
N THR A 23 4.45 -1.40 -40.51
CA THR A 23 3.90 -2.76 -40.41
C THR A 23 3.69 -3.02 -38.92
N GLY A 24 2.47 -2.80 -38.45
CA GLY A 24 2.04 -3.18 -37.11
C GLY A 24 2.15 -4.69 -37.01
N CYS A 25 3.10 -5.20 -36.24
CA CYS A 25 3.00 -6.54 -35.69
C CYS A 25 1.76 -6.57 -34.82
N ASN A 26 0.75 -7.28 -35.29
CA ASN A 26 -0.45 -7.60 -34.52
C ASN A 26 -0.08 -8.69 -33.52
N THR A 27 0.57 -8.30 -32.42
CA THR A 27 0.62 -9.16 -31.23
C THR A 27 -0.79 -9.11 -30.65
N ASN A 28 -1.54 -10.19 -30.81
CA ASN A 28 -2.78 -10.46 -30.07
C ASN A 28 -2.42 -10.64 -28.57
N THR A 29 -2.01 -9.61 -27.91
CA THR A 29 -2.13 -9.51 -26.45
C THR A 29 -3.64 -9.40 -26.21
N LYS A 30 -4.25 -10.43 -25.64
CA LYS A 30 -5.58 -10.33 -25.08
C LYS A 30 -5.49 -9.21 -24.03
N GLN A 31 -5.95 -8.02 -24.37
CA GLN A 31 -6.09 -6.93 -23.45
C GLN A 31 -7.22 -7.35 -22.50
N THR A 32 -6.86 -7.88 -21.33
CA THR A 32 -7.82 -8.15 -20.26
C THR A 32 -8.44 -6.82 -19.88
N ALA A 33 -9.76 -6.74 -19.95
CA ALA A 33 -10.47 -5.52 -19.54
C ALA A 33 -10.42 -5.40 -18.03
N ASP A 34 -10.26 -4.17 -17.52
CA ASP A 34 -10.44 -3.88 -16.11
C ASP A 34 -11.79 -4.38 -15.61
N ASN A 35 -11.86 -4.78 -14.34
CA ASN A 35 -13.13 -5.11 -13.71
C ASN A 35 -14.07 -3.87 -13.72
N ASP A 36 -15.39 -4.11 -13.79
CA ASP A 36 -16.41 -3.03 -13.81
C ASP A 36 -16.66 -2.48 -12.39
N ILE A 37 -15.58 -2.09 -11.71
CA ILE A 37 -15.61 -1.41 -10.42
C ILE A 37 -15.09 0.02 -10.58
N LYS A 38 -15.76 0.98 -9.93
CA LYS A 38 -15.33 2.39 -9.94
C LYS A 38 -15.06 2.83 -8.52
N PHE A 39 -14.01 3.61 -8.37
CA PHE A 39 -13.54 4.13 -7.09
C PHE A 39 -13.86 5.61 -6.94
N ASP A 40 -13.98 6.06 -5.71
CA ASP A 40 -13.98 7.46 -5.29
C ASP A 40 -12.98 7.59 -4.12
N SER A 41 -12.68 8.82 -3.71
CA SER A 41 -11.73 9.05 -2.62
C SER A 41 -12.16 10.19 -1.70
N ILE A 42 -11.84 10.03 -0.42
CA ILE A 42 -12.05 11.05 0.61
C ILE A 42 -10.70 11.44 1.18
N ARG A 43 -10.44 12.75 1.24
CA ARG A 43 -9.21 13.31 1.79
C ARG A 43 -9.49 14.09 3.04
N VAL A 44 -8.67 13.87 4.05
CA VAL A 44 -8.67 14.61 5.32
C VAL A 44 -7.28 15.18 5.53
N ASP A 45 -7.23 16.45 5.95
CA ASP A 45 -6.04 17.10 6.48
C ASP A 45 -6.50 17.92 7.67
N ARG A 46 -6.12 17.50 8.88
CA ARG A 46 -6.55 18.11 10.14
C ARG A 46 -5.39 18.25 11.09
N THR A 47 -5.28 19.44 11.66
CA THR A 47 -4.31 19.73 12.71
C THR A 47 -5.05 20.25 13.94
N TYR A 48 -4.68 19.76 15.12
CA TYR A 48 -5.15 20.28 16.38
C TYR A 48 -3.96 20.56 17.30
N HIS A 49 -3.88 21.79 17.83
CA HIS A 49 -2.88 22.21 18.80
C HIS A 49 -3.41 22.07 20.23
N LEU A 50 -2.60 21.50 21.13
CA LEU A 50 -2.98 21.36 22.54
C LEU A 50 -3.39 22.69 23.14
N LEU A 51 -4.47 22.68 23.93
CA LEU A 51 -5.07 23.86 24.58
C LEU A 51 -5.53 24.93 23.57
N ASN A 52 -5.77 24.57 22.31
CA ASN A 52 -6.11 25.50 21.22
C ASN A 52 -5.12 26.66 21.03
N ASN A 53 -3.85 26.46 21.38
CA ASN A 53 -2.81 27.43 21.20
C ASN A 53 -1.84 27.03 20.09
N PRO A 54 -1.70 27.78 18.98
CA PRO A 54 -0.86 27.43 17.85
C PRO A 54 0.64 27.31 18.16
N ASP A 55 1.09 27.86 19.30
CA ASP A 55 2.47 27.74 19.75
C ASP A 55 2.75 26.41 20.47
N ASN A 56 1.71 25.66 20.81
CA ASN A 56 1.81 24.36 21.48
C ASN A 56 1.99 23.21 20.47
N PRO A 57 2.48 22.05 20.93
CA PRO A 57 2.50 20.82 20.15
C PRO A 57 1.14 20.52 19.53
N ASN A 58 1.17 19.81 18.41
CA ASN A 58 -0.04 19.46 17.69
C ASN A 58 -0.05 17.99 17.28
N CYS A 59 -1.23 17.49 16.93
CA CYS A 59 -1.36 16.33 16.08
C CYS A 59 -1.72 16.76 14.65
N ASN A 60 -1.20 16.04 13.68
CA ASN A 60 -1.57 16.18 12.27
C ASN A 60 -2.10 14.85 11.74
N LEU A 61 -3.32 14.87 11.20
CA LEU A 61 -3.96 13.71 10.58
C LEU A 61 -4.13 13.97 9.09
N GLN A 62 -3.53 13.12 8.27
CA GLN A 62 -3.67 13.13 6.82
C GLN A 62 -4.18 11.78 6.33
N LEU A 63 -5.40 11.75 5.78
CA LEU A 63 -6.02 10.56 5.22
C LEU A 63 -6.23 10.77 3.72
N ASN A 64 -5.91 9.75 2.93
CA ASN A 64 -6.29 9.64 1.53
C ASN A 64 -6.93 8.27 1.30
N PHE A 65 -8.23 8.19 1.57
CA PHE A 65 -8.99 6.95 1.53
C PHE A 65 -9.70 6.80 0.19
N THR A 66 -9.26 5.84 -0.62
CA THR A 66 -9.89 5.40 -1.87
C THR A 66 -10.80 4.23 -1.57
N TYR A 67 -12.01 4.20 -2.11
CA TYR A 67 -12.97 3.14 -1.86
C TYR A 67 -13.80 2.81 -3.10
N PRO A 68 -14.33 1.57 -3.21
CA PRO A 68 -15.25 1.18 -4.26
C PRO A 68 -16.56 1.98 -4.15
N ALA A 69 -16.86 2.83 -5.13
CA ALA A 69 -18.06 3.66 -5.15
C ALA A 69 -19.20 3.05 -5.99
N LYS A 70 -18.84 2.25 -7.03
CA LYS A 70 -19.83 1.59 -7.90
C LYS A 70 -19.34 0.23 -8.34
N PHE A 71 -20.27 -0.72 -8.31
CA PHE A 71 -20.11 -2.06 -8.87
C PHE A 71 -21.49 -2.55 -9.32
N SER A 72 -21.53 -3.48 -10.28
CA SER A 72 -22.81 -3.99 -10.85
C SER A 72 -23.66 -4.71 -9.80
N ASP A 73 -23.03 -5.51 -8.93
CA ASP A 73 -23.67 -6.19 -7.82
C ASP A 73 -23.56 -5.36 -6.54
N LYS A 74 -24.71 -4.92 -6.01
CA LYS A 74 -24.78 -4.04 -4.83
C LYS A 74 -24.43 -4.75 -3.52
N GLU A 75 -24.73 -6.03 -3.40
CA GLU A 75 -24.43 -6.80 -2.20
C GLU A 75 -22.91 -7.08 -2.12
N ILE A 76 -22.30 -7.39 -3.24
CA ILE A 76 -20.85 -7.51 -3.34
C ILE A 76 -20.19 -6.16 -3.08
N LEU A 77 -20.69 -5.07 -3.67
CA LEU A 77 -20.16 -3.73 -3.43
C LEU A 77 -20.12 -3.40 -1.93
N LYS A 78 -21.21 -3.69 -1.22
CA LYS A 78 -21.28 -3.43 0.23
C LYS A 78 -20.25 -4.23 1.01
N LYS A 79 -20.03 -5.50 0.66
CA LYS A 79 -19.00 -6.34 1.30
C LYS A 79 -17.60 -5.78 1.07
N ILE A 80 -17.30 -5.39 -0.18
CA ILE A 80 -15.98 -4.82 -0.52
C ILE A 80 -15.78 -3.48 0.20
N GLN A 81 -16.81 -2.61 0.25
CA GLN A 81 -16.74 -1.36 1.01
C GLN A 81 -16.44 -1.61 2.49
N ASN A 82 -17.08 -2.61 3.09
CA ASN A 82 -16.81 -2.98 4.48
C ASN A 82 -15.39 -3.49 4.67
N ASP A 83 -14.86 -4.27 3.73
CA ASP A 83 -13.46 -4.74 3.75
C ASP A 83 -12.47 -3.55 3.67
N PHE A 84 -12.71 -2.58 2.80
CA PHE A 84 -11.92 -1.36 2.72
C PHE A 84 -11.98 -0.53 4.00
N VAL A 85 -13.16 -0.38 4.60
CA VAL A 85 -13.32 0.32 5.89
C VAL A 85 -12.58 -0.41 7.00
N LEU A 86 -12.74 -1.72 7.08
CA LEU A 86 -12.09 -2.56 8.10
C LEU A 86 -10.56 -2.51 7.99
N SER A 87 -10.03 -2.64 6.77
CA SER A 87 -8.59 -2.65 6.51
C SER A 87 -7.93 -1.28 6.76
N TYR A 88 -8.64 -0.19 6.52
CA TYR A 88 -8.09 1.15 6.64
C TYR A 88 -8.27 1.74 8.05
N PHE A 89 -9.41 1.51 8.69
CA PHE A 89 -9.77 2.14 9.97
C PHE A 89 -9.81 1.16 11.15
N GLY A 90 -9.88 -0.15 10.90
CA GLY A 90 -9.96 -1.19 11.92
C GLY A 90 -11.39 -1.55 12.35
N GLU A 91 -11.48 -2.56 13.23
CA GLU A 91 -12.74 -3.21 13.64
C GLU A 91 -13.77 -2.25 14.26
N ASN A 92 -13.33 -1.20 14.93
CA ASN A 92 -14.22 -0.22 15.57
C ASN A 92 -15.09 0.57 14.58
N TYR A 93 -14.75 0.51 13.29
CA TYR A 93 -15.43 1.24 12.21
C TYR A 93 -16.16 0.30 11.25
N GLU A 94 -16.11 -1.00 11.51
CA GLU A 94 -16.79 -2.02 10.71
C GLU A 94 -18.28 -1.69 10.53
N ASN A 95 -18.81 -1.97 9.35
CA ASN A 95 -20.20 -1.72 8.95
C ASN A 95 -20.62 -0.24 8.84
N LEU A 96 -19.73 0.71 9.01
CA LEU A 96 -19.97 2.11 8.65
C LEU A 96 -19.84 2.29 7.12
N SER A 97 -20.55 3.29 6.58
CA SER A 97 -20.23 3.74 5.21
C SER A 97 -18.84 4.37 5.15
N PRO A 98 -18.20 4.43 3.96
CA PRO A 98 -16.91 5.10 3.79
C PRO A 98 -16.86 6.51 4.39
N GLU A 99 -17.89 7.31 4.18
CA GLU A 99 -17.99 8.69 4.67
C GLU A 99 -18.15 8.73 6.21
N GLU A 100 -18.97 7.85 6.78
CA GLU A 100 -19.16 7.75 8.23
C GLU A 100 -17.88 7.26 8.92
N ALA A 101 -17.17 6.30 8.33
CA ALA A 101 -15.92 5.78 8.87
C ALA A 101 -14.84 6.87 8.92
N VAL A 102 -14.64 7.62 7.82
CA VAL A 102 -13.71 8.75 7.77
C VAL A 102 -14.06 9.82 8.80
N ALA A 103 -15.34 10.19 8.89
CA ALA A 103 -15.79 11.24 9.83
C ALA A 103 -15.56 10.82 11.28
N LYS A 104 -15.96 9.59 11.63
CA LYS A 104 -15.80 9.06 12.99
C LYS A 104 -14.32 8.87 13.34
N TYR A 105 -13.51 8.30 12.46
CA TYR A 105 -12.08 8.13 12.70
C TYR A 105 -11.39 9.47 12.96
N THR A 106 -11.70 10.48 12.13
CA THR A 106 -11.15 11.83 12.30
C THR A 106 -11.53 12.43 13.65
N GLU A 107 -12.77 12.27 14.08
CA GLU A 107 -13.23 12.76 15.39
C GLU A 107 -12.53 12.03 16.53
N ASP A 108 -12.48 10.70 16.47
CA ASP A 108 -11.85 9.86 17.51
C ASP A 108 -10.35 10.20 17.63
N TYR A 109 -9.63 10.34 16.52
CA TYR A 109 -8.20 10.70 16.51
C TYR A 109 -7.95 12.02 17.20
N LEU A 110 -8.71 13.05 16.85
CA LEU A 110 -8.56 14.38 17.47
C LEU A 110 -8.96 14.38 18.95
N ASN A 111 -9.99 13.64 19.33
CA ASN A 111 -10.43 13.54 20.72
C ASN A 111 -9.41 12.78 21.59
N ASN A 112 -8.87 11.68 21.10
CA ASN A 112 -7.81 10.93 21.79
C ASN A 112 -6.58 11.83 22.03
N TYR A 113 -6.20 12.65 21.06
CA TYR A 113 -5.09 13.57 21.23
C TYR A 113 -5.38 14.68 22.26
N LYS A 114 -6.63 15.18 22.32
CA LYS A 114 -7.04 16.17 23.34
C LYS A 114 -6.94 15.64 24.77
N GLU A 115 -7.07 14.34 24.98
CA GLU A 115 -6.91 13.72 26.31
C GLU A 115 -5.51 13.98 26.89
N LEU A 116 -4.49 14.22 26.04
CA LEU A 116 -3.14 14.55 26.45
C LEU A 116 -3.00 15.96 27.08
N GLU A 117 -4.02 16.81 27.00
CA GLU A 117 -3.92 18.20 27.52
C GLU A 117 -3.62 18.27 29.02
N ALA A 118 -4.13 17.30 29.79
CA ALA A 118 -3.87 17.25 31.23
C ALA A 118 -2.38 16.96 31.52
N ASP A 119 -1.84 15.96 30.82
CA ASP A 119 -0.42 15.58 30.97
C ASP A 119 0.50 16.68 30.46
N PHE A 120 0.15 17.30 29.33
CA PHE A 120 0.91 18.43 28.79
C PHE A 120 0.96 19.61 29.75
N LYS A 121 -0.17 19.98 30.41
CA LYS A 121 -0.19 21.00 31.46
C LYS A 121 0.71 20.63 32.62
N ALA A 122 0.66 19.39 33.08
CA ALA A 122 1.51 18.92 34.18
C ALA A 122 3.01 18.98 33.83
N GLU A 123 3.38 18.71 32.57
CA GLU A 123 4.76 18.84 32.11
C GLU A 123 5.22 20.31 32.04
N LEU A 124 4.35 21.23 31.62
CA LEU A 124 4.66 22.68 31.60
C LEU A 124 4.90 23.28 33.01
N GLU A 125 4.29 22.68 34.05
CA GLU A 125 4.49 23.11 35.44
C GLU A 125 5.85 22.60 36.00
N LYS A 126 6.44 21.58 35.44
CA LYS A 126 7.79 21.09 35.76
C LYS A 126 8.79 22.09 35.17
N LYS A 127 9.56 22.78 36.00
CA LYS A 127 10.56 23.77 35.54
C LYS A 127 11.84 23.13 35.00
N ASP A 128 11.70 22.02 34.30
CA ASP A 128 12.80 21.30 33.68
C ASP A 128 13.03 21.80 32.25
N ASP A 129 14.29 22.03 31.87
CA ASP A 129 14.67 22.47 30.49
C ASP A 129 14.54 21.40 29.42
N LEU A 130 13.69 20.39 29.63
CA LEU A 130 13.47 19.30 28.65
C LEU A 130 12.59 19.77 27.49
N PRO A 131 12.86 19.36 26.25
CA PRO A 131 12.05 19.72 25.09
C PRO A 131 10.72 18.95 25.08
N VAL A 132 9.81 19.33 25.97
CA VAL A 132 8.48 18.71 26.15
C VAL A 132 7.69 18.65 24.84
N GLY A 133 7.90 19.61 23.94
CA GLY A 133 7.18 19.71 22.68
C GLY A 133 7.27 18.48 21.78
N ALA A 134 8.43 17.85 21.70
CA ALA A 134 8.63 16.69 20.82
C ALA A 134 7.82 15.46 21.26
N TRP A 135 7.61 15.29 22.57
CA TRP A 135 6.85 14.14 23.11
C TRP A 135 5.35 14.23 22.89
N PHE A 136 4.85 15.42 22.62
CA PHE A 136 3.44 15.69 22.36
C PHE A 136 3.16 16.08 20.90
N SER A 137 4.15 16.04 20.01
CA SER A 137 3.95 16.30 18.58
C SER A 137 3.67 14.98 17.87
N TYR A 138 2.43 14.77 17.45
CA TYR A 138 1.96 13.54 16.83
C TYR A 138 1.62 13.75 15.36
N PHE A 139 1.78 12.75 14.55
CA PHE A 139 1.20 12.72 13.21
C PHE A 139 0.75 11.31 12.82
N GLU A 140 -0.19 11.28 11.91
CA GLU A 140 -0.58 10.09 11.17
C GLU A 140 -0.84 10.46 9.72
N MET A 141 -0.24 9.71 8.82
CA MET A 141 -0.52 9.75 7.39
C MET A 141 -0.89 8.36 6.93
N SER A 142 -2.06 8.23 6.29
CA SER A 142 -2.50 6.96 5.73
C SER A 142 -3.09 7.15 4.34
N SER A 143 -2.84 6.18 3.50
CA SER A 143 -3.36 6.13 2.13
C SER A 143 -3.53 4.69 1.68
N ASP A 144 -4.33 4.51 0.66
CA ASP A 144 -4.46 3.23 -0.03
C ASP A 144 -4.25 3.38 -1.53
N GLU A 145 -3.79 2.30 -2.16
CA GLU A 145 -3.51 2.22 -3.58
C GLU A 145 -4.08 0.94 -4.17
N ILE A 146 -4.78 1.07 -5.30
CA ILE A 146 -5.24 -0.07 -6.09
C ILE A 146 -4.07 -0.56 -6.95
N VAL A 147 -3.57 -1.75 -6.65
CA VAL A 147 -2.40 -2.34 -7.33
C VAL A 147 -2.82 -3.17 -8.54
N TYR A 148 -3.89 -3.96 -8.41
CA TYR A 148 -4.40 -4.81 -9.49
C TYR A 148 -5.92 -4.83 -9.51
N ASN A 149 -6.53 -4.73 -10.71
CA ASN A 149 -7.99 -4.69 -10.87
C ASN A 149 -8.42 -5.36 -12.18
N GLN A 150 -8.18 -6.67 -12.33
CA GLN A 150 -8.54 -7.45 -13.52
C GLN A 150 -8.92 -8.89 -13.15
N ASN A 151 -9.53 -9.62 -14.07
CA ASN A 151 -9.81 -11.07 -13.95
C ASN A 151 -10.65 -11.45 -12.72
N ASP A 152 -11.56 -10.61 -12.28
CA ASP A 152 -12.38 -10.75 -11.07
C ASP A 152 -11.55 -10.68 -9.76
N ILE A 153 -10.30 -10.21 -9.83
CA ILE A 153 -9.41 -9.98 -8.69
C ILE A 153 -9.20 -8.47 -8.51
N LEU A 154 -9.21 -8.04 -7.25
CA LEU A 154 -8.85 -6.70 -6.82
C LEU A 154 -7.77 -6.82 -5.75
N SER A 155 -6.57 -6.29 -6.02
CA SER A 155 -5.50 -6.18 -5.03
C SER A 155 -5.26 -4.72 -4.69
N TYR A 156 -5.13 -4.41 -3.40
CA TYR A 156 -4.83 -3.07 -2.93
C TYR A 156 -3.95 -3.10 -1.68
N THR A 157 -3.26 -2.02 -1.44
CA THR A 157 -2.41 -1.83 -0.26
C THR A 157 -2.91 -0.65 0.55
N VAL A 158 -2.90 -0.78 1.87
CA VAL A 158 -3.10 0.33 2.82
C VAL A 158 -1.75 0.63 3.48
N SER A 159 -1.29 1.87 3.38
CA SER A 159 -0.04 2.33 3.97
C SER A 159 -0.32 3.27 5.13
N PHE A 160 0.42 3.06 6.22
CA PHE A 160 0.39 3.88 7.42
C PHE A 160 1.78 4.40 7.73
N GLU A 161 1.85 5.67 8.10
CA GLU A 161 3.00 6.29 8.72
C GLU A 161 2.52 7.09 9.92
N ASN A 162 3.09 6.85 11.09
CA ASN A 162 2.71 7.61 12.28
C ASN A 162 3.91 7.92 13.18
N TYR A 163 3.72 8.91 14.03
CA TYR A 163 4.58 9.21 15.16
C TYR A 163 3.74 9.67 16.34
N THR A 164 3.91 9.03 17.47
CA THR A 164 3.19 9.32 18.72
C THR A 164 4.14 9.58 19.89
N GLY A 165 5.28 10.21 19.58
CA GLY A 165 6.38 10.39 20.52
C GLY A 165 7.36 9.20 20.51
N GLY A 166 8.56 9.41 21.03
CA GLY A 166 9.60 8.38 21.11
C GLY A 166 10.77 8.63 20.16
N ALA A 167 11.54 7.56 19.86
CA ALA A 167 12.80 7.66 19.12
C ALA A 167 12.60 7.82 17.60
N HIS A 168 11.54 7.25 17.03
CA HIS A 168 11.22 7.28 15.60
C HIS A 168 9.73 7.00 15.37
N GLY A 169 9.24 7.29 14.17
CA GLY A 169 7.93 6.88 13.69
C GLY A 169 7.87 5.39 13.35
N SER A 170 6.70 4.92 12.95
CA SER A 170 6.49 3.59 12.41
C SER A 170 5.83 3.65 11.04
N HIS A 171 6.11 2.64 10.21
CA HIS A 171 5.54 2.46 8.89
C HIS A 171 4.97 1.05 8.79
N ALA A 172 3.81 0.92 8.14
CA ALA A 172 3.21 -0.37 7.87
C ALA A 172 2.51 -0.37 6.52
N TYR A 173 2.55 -1.52 5.85
CA TYR A 173 1.87 -1.81 4.59
C TYR A 173 1.02 -3.05 4.80
N ASN A 174 -0.29 -2.90 4.63
CA ASN A 174 -1.26 -3.98 4.74
C ASN A 174 -1.87 -4.25 3.36
N ASN A 175 -1.61 -5.43 2.84
CA ASN A 175 -2.02 -5.86 1.52
C ASN A 175 -3.32 -6.67 1.61
N HIS A 176 -4.19 -6.46 0.64
CA HIS A 176 -5.49 -7.11 0.56
C HIS A 176 -5.77 -7.59 -0.85
N VAL A 177 -6.35 -8.78 -0.95
CA VAL A 177 -6.80 -9.34 -2.22
C VAL A 177 -8.26 -9.76 -2.09
N ILE A 178 -9.10 -9.29 -3.01
CA ILE A 178 -10.55 -9.56 -3.00
C ILE A 178 -10.96 -10.30 -4.27
N ASN A 179 -11.80 -11.31 -4.09
CA ASN A 179 -12.52 -11.97 -5.18
C ASN A 179 -13.80 -11.19 -5.51
N LEU A 180 -13.85 -10.49 -6.62
CA LEU A 180 -15.00 -9.67 -7.03
C LEU A 180 -16.27 -10.47 -7.41
N LYS A 181 -16.18 -11.81 -7.55
CA LYS A 181 -17.37 -12.66 -7.71
C LYS A 181 -18.13 -12.90 -6.42
N THR A 182 -17.43 -12.86 -5.29
CA THR A 182 -18.01 -13.16 -3.97
C THR A 182 -18.02 -11.97 -3.04
N GLY A 183 -17.14 -10.99 -3.28
CA GLY A 183 -16.86 -9.85 -2.41
C GLY A 183 -16.07 -10.22 -1.15
N ASN A 184 -15.49 -11.42 -1.09
CA ASN A 184 -14.72 -11.88 0.06
C ASN A 184 -13.22 -11.69 -0.19
N ALA A 185 -12.46 -11.46 0.89
CA ALA A 185 -11.02 -11.52 0.85
C ALA A 185 -10.54 -12.90 0.39
N ILE A 186 -9.41 -12.92 -0.31
CA ILE A 186 -8.70 -14.14 -0.71
C ILE A 186 -7.57 -14.34 0.28
N THR A 187 -7.54 -15.51 0.91
CA THR A 187 -6.50 -15.92 1.86
C THR A 187 -5.48 -16.86 1.21
N GLU A 188 -4.38 -17.13 1.90
CA GLU A 188 -3.39 -18.12 1.47
C GLU A 188 -4.03 -19.51 1.31
N GLU A 189 -4.95 -19.88 2.20
CA GLU A 189 -5.69 -21.13 2.15
C GLU A 189 -6.60 -21.26 0.92
N ASP A 190 -7.05 -20.15 0.33
CA ASP A 190 -7.79 -20.17 -0.94
C ASP A 190 -6.88 -20.42 -2.14
N ILE A 191 -5.62 -20.03 -2.05
CA ILE A 191 -4.63 -20.07 -3.14
C ILE A 191 -3.82 -21.37 -3.11
N PHE A 192 -3.28 -21.74 -1.96
CA PHE A 192 -2.29 -22.80 -1.83
C PHE A 192 -2.88 -24.15 -1.40
N ILE A 193 -2.21 -25.24 -1.78
CA ILE A 193 -2.55 -26.60 -1.35
C ILE A 193 -2.34 -26.76 0.17
N GLU A 194 -2.89 -27.84 0.76
CA GLU A 194 -2.66 -28.13 2.17
C GLU A 194 -1.16 -28.30 2.51
N ASN A 195 -0.75 -27.83 3.68
CA ASN A 195 0.62 -27.87 4.20
C ASN A 195 1.67 -27.15 3.32
N PHE A 196 1.28 -26.07 2.69
CA PHE A 196 2.15 -25.24 1.83
C PHE A 196 3.21 -24.45 2.62
N GLN A 197 2.97 -24.18 3.89
CA GLN A 197 3.67 -23.18 4.71
C GLN A 197 5.18 -23.37 4.71
N ASP A 198 5.68 -24.59 5.01
CA ASP A 198 7.12 -24.86 5.09
C ASP A 198 7.80 -24.70 3.71
N SER A 199 7.14 -25.18 2.66
CA SER A 199 7.68 -25.06 1.29
C SER A 199 7.71 -23.60 0.82
N LEU A 200 6.67 -22.85 1.12
CA LEU A 200 6.59 -21.43 0.78
C LEU A 200 7.56 -20.60 1.60
N ALA A 201 7.74 -20.91 2.89
CA ALA A 201 8.73 -20.27 3.75
C ALA A 201 10.15 -20.41 3.18
N GLN A 202 10.52 -21.62 2.71
CA GLN A 202 11.84 -21.83 2.09
C GLN A 202 12.02 -20.98 0.83
N ILE A 203 10.99 -20.88 -0.02
CA ILE A 203 11.04 -20.04 -1.23
C ILE A 203 11.22 -18.56 -0.84
N LEU A 204 10.46 -18.07 0.14
CA LEU A 204 10.57 -16.70 0.64
C LEU A 204 11.98 -16.41 1.16
N ILE A 205 12.53 -17.30 1.99
CA ILE A 205 13.89 -17.19 2.52
C ILE A 205 14.94 -17.13 1.40
N ASP A 206 14.84 -18.01 0.39
CA ASP A 206 15.77 -18.05 -0.73
C ASP A 206 15.71 -16.76 -1.57
N HIS A 207 14.50 -16.21 -1.78
CA HIS A 207 14.32 -14.93 -2.47
C HIS A 207 14.89 -13.76 -1.67
N ILE A 208 14.65 -13.70 -0.36
CA ILE A 208 15.23 -12.67 0.52
C ILE A 208 16.76 -12.75 0.50
N ALA A 209 17.34 -13.95 0.58
CA ALA A 209 18.79 -14.14 0.51
C ALA A 209 19.35 -13.64 -0.83
N LYS A 210 18.70 -13.99 -1.94
CA LYS A 210 19.08 -13.54 -3.28
C LYS A 210 18.99 -12.01 -3.45
N GLN A 211 17.92 -11.38 -2.95
CA GLN A 211 17.75 -9.93 -2.96
C GLN A 211 18.87 -9.22 -2.21
N ASN A 212 19.30 -9.79 -1.09
CA ASN A 212 20.38 -9.26 -0.24
C ASN A 212 21.78 -9.73 -0.65
N LYS A 213 21.89 -10.52 -1.73
CA LYS A 213 23.15 -11.01 -2.29
C LYS A 213 23.98 -11.83 -1.28
N VAL A 214 23.32 -12.60 -0.43
CA VAL A 214 23.96 -13.57 0.45
C VAL A 214 23.80 -14.98 -0.14
N GLU A 215 24.86 -15.78 -0.07
CA GLU A 215 24.87 -17.15 -0.62
C GLU A 215 24.20 -18.14 0.34
N ASN A 216 24.45 -17.96 1.64
CA ASN A 216 23.82 -18.77 2.67
C ASN A 216 22.71 -17.95 3.34
N PRO A 217 21.45 -18.39 3.31
CA PRO A 217 20.34 -17.68 3.95
C PRO A 217 20.59 -17.31 5.42
N LYS A 218 21.34 -18.14 6.17
CA LYS A 218 21.71 -17.83 7.55
C LYS A 218 22.51 -16.53 7.70
N ASP A 219 23.21 -16.10 6.67
CA ASP A 219 23.98 -14.85 6.68
C ASP A 219 23.09 -13.60 6.68
N LEU A 220 21.77 -13.73 6.43
CA LEU A 220 20.81 -12.66 6.61
C LEU A 220 20.82 -12.11 8.04
N GLU A 221 21.04 -12.98 9.04
CA GLU A 221 21.13 -12.58 10.46
C GLU A 221 22.30 -11.62 10.72
N ASN A 222 23.36 -11.67 9.90
CA ASN A 222 24.49 -10.76 10.01
C ASN A 222 24.23 -9.35 9.46
N ILE A 223 23.13 -9.15 8.73
CA ILE A 223 22.78 -7.87 8.09
C ILE A 223 21.47 -7.27 8.63
N GLY A 224 20.97 -7.78 9.75
CA GLY A 224 19.87 -7.19 10.49
C GLY A 224 18.54 -7.94 10.43
N PHE A 225 18.48 -9.07 9.74
CA PHE A 225 17.34 -9.98 9.87
C PHE A 225 17.40 -10.71 11.20
N PHE A 226 16.22 -11.13 11.71
CA PHE A 226 16.11 -11.95 12.92
C PHE A 226 16.41 -13.42 12.57
N SER A 227 15.87 -14.36 13.32
CA SER A 227 16.04 -15.79 13.00
C SER A 227 15.42 -16.11 11.64
N VAL A 228 16.26 -16.58 10.71
CA VAL A 228 15.80 -16.98 9.37
C VAL A 228 14.77 -18.11 9.45
N GLU A 229 14.87 -18.96 10.49
CA GLU A 229 13.97 -20.10 10.72
C GLU A 229 12.56 -19.65 11.16
N GLU A 230 12.36 -18.36 11.50
CA GLU A 230 11.07 -17.76 11.86
C GLU A 230 10.40 -17.01 10.70
N ILE A 231 10.98 -17.02 9.50
CA ILE A 231 10.39 -16.41 8.31
C ILE A 231 9.36 -17.38 7.71
N PHE A 232 8.08 -17.03 7.84
CA PHE A 232 6.95 -17.80 7.29
C PHE A 232 6.01 -16.89 6.49
N PRO A 233 5.16 -17.47 5.61
CA PRO A 233 4.05 -16.74 5.01
C PRO A 233 3.21 -16.06 6.11
N ASN A 234 2.93 -14.78 5.93
CA ASN A 234 2.31 -13.93 6.96
C ASN A 234 0.91 -13.43 6.59
N GLY A 235 0.37 -13.89 5.45
CA GLY A 235 -0.93 -13.47 4.93
C GLY A 235 -0.95 -12.04 4.35
N ASN A 236 0.15 -11.31 4.42
CA ASN A 236 0.27 -9.94 3.93
C ASN A 236 0.82 -9.93 2.49
N PHE A 237 -0.03 -10.19 1.51
CA PHE A 237 0.37 -10.36 0.12
C PHE A 237 -0.55 -9.64 -0.87
N LEU A 238 0.01 -9.37 -2.06
CA LEU A 238 -0.69 -8.90 -3.25
C LEU A 238 -0.62 -9.97 -4.35
N VAL A 239 -1.60 -9.93 -5.25
CA VAL A 239 -1.67 -10.77 -6.44
C VAL A 239 -1.78 -9.86 -7.66
N ASP A 240 -1.02 -10.13 -8.70
CA ASP A 240 -1.13 -9.50 -10.02
C ASP A 240 -1.04 -10.55 -11.15
N GLU A 241 -0.89 -10.11 -12.41
CA GLU A 241 -0.77 -11.02 -13.55
C GLU A 241 0.53 -11.85 -13.57
N ASP A 242 1.58 -11.41 -12.89
CA ASP A 242 2.92 -12.00 -12.94
C ASP A 242 3.21 -12.93 -11.75
N GLY A 243 2.56 -12.69 -10.59
CA GLY A 243 2.86 -13.46 -9.39
C GLY A 243 2.18 -12.99 -8.10
N ILE A 244 2.82 -13.33 -6.99
CA ILE A 244 2.41 -12.96 -5.64
C ILE A 244 3.54 -12.19 -4.97
N THR A 245 3.25 -11.02 -4.42
CA THR A 245 4.21 -10.24 -3.63
C THR A 245 3.86 -10.30 -2.16
N TYR A 246 4.73 -10.86 -1.34
CA TYR A 246 4.65 -10.81 0.13
C TYR A 246 5.32 -9.55 0.67
N THR A 247 4.71 -8.94 1.67
CA THR A 247 5.29 -7.80 2.41
C THR A 247 5.46 -8.16 3.87
N PHE A 248 6.68 -8.06 4.36
CA PHE A 248 7.01 -8.13 5.78
C PHE A 248 7.28 -6.71 6.27
N ASN A 249 6.52 -6.27 7.27
CA ASN A 249 6.63 -4.93 7.82
C ASN A 249 7.88 -4.76 8.71
N GLU A 250 8.16 -3.52 9.09
CA GLU A 250 9.24 -3.21 10.05
C GLU A 250 9.08 -4.04 11.32
N TYR A 251 10.18 -4.58 11.83
CA TYR A 251 10.26 -5.45 13.02
C TYR A 251 9.57 -6.82 12.91
N GLU A 252 9.03 -7.19 11.77
CA GLU A 252 8.40 -8.50 11.59
C GLU A 252 9.45 -9.61 11.42
N ILE A 253 10.38 -9.45 10.50
CA ILE A 253 11.45 -10.41 10.24
C ILE A 253 12.86 -9.81 10.34
N ALA A 254 12.97 -8.50 10.53
CA ALA A 254 14.24 -7.78 10.55
C ALA A 254 14.17 -6.55 11.47
N ALA A 255 15.33 -6.01 11.84
CA ALA A 255 15.44 -4.78 12.61
C ALA A 255 14.99 -3.56 11.79
N TYR A 256 14.54 -2.50 12.47
CA TYR A 256 14.05 -1.26 11.86
C TYR A 256 14.90 -0.70 10.72
N VAL A 257 16.22 -0.83 10.80
CA VAL A 257 17.16 -0.32 9.79
C VAL A 257 17.02 -1.00 8.42
N VAL A 258 16.48 -2.23 8.40
CA VAL A 258 16.24 -2.99 7.15
C VAL A 258 15.00 -2.47 6.43
N ARG A 259 14.06 -1.87 7.15
CA ARG A 259 12.75 -1.45 6.65
C ARG A 259 11.84 -2.63 6.32
N GLU A 260 10.74 -2.35 5.61
CA GLU A 260 9.87 -3.39 5.06
C GLU A 260 10.62 -4.25 4.03
N THR A 261 10.26 -5.51 3.95
CA THR A 261 10.84 -6.45 2.99
C THR A 261 9.74 -6.98 2.06
N ASN A 262 9.83 -6.63 0.77
CA ASN A 262 8.91 -7.10 -0.26
C ASN A 262 9.54 -8.25 -1.04
N VAL A 263 8.81 -9.37 -1.18
CA VAL A 263 9.28 -10.60 -1.83
C VAL A 263 8.32 -10.99 -2.95
N PHE A 264 8.74 -10.76 -4.18
CA PHE A 264 7.97 -11.17 -5.36
C PHE A 264 8.26 -12.62 -5.73
N LEU A 265 7.20 -13.41 -5.91
CA LEU A 265 7.21 -14.82 -6.28
C LEU A 265 6.50 -15.00 -7.63
N PRO A 266 7.22 -15.21 -8.74
CA PRO A 266 6.60 -15.51 -10.02
C PRO A 266 5.76 -16.79 -9.93
N TYR A 267 4.61 -16.86 -10.60
CA TYR A 267 3.76 -18.06 -10.59
C TYR A 267 4.51 -19.33 -10.99
N ALA A 268 5.44 -19.24 -11.94
CA ALA A 268 6.23 -20.39 -12.40
C ALA A 268 7.04 -21.06 -11.27
N GLU A 269 7.47 -20.32 -10.26
CA GLU A 269 8.29 -20.84 -9.16
C GLU A 269 7.45 -21.48 -8.06
N ILE A 270 6.17 -21.08 -7.93
CA ILE A 270 5.24 -21.57 -6.90
C ILE A 270 4.11 -22.45 -7.46
N LEU A 271 4.11 -22.73 -8.77
CA LEU A 271 3.03 -23.42 -9.48
C LEU A 271 2.61 -24.74 -8.80
N TYR A 272 3.57 -25.50 -8.29
CA TYR A 272 3.32 -26.80 -7.64
C TYR A 272 2.64 -26.69 -6.27
N LEU A 273 2.62 -25.48 -5.67
CA LEU A 273 1.93 -25.17 -4.41
C LEU A 273 0.52 -24.60 -4.65
N LEU A 274 0.16 -24.24 -5.88
CA LEU A 274 -1.11 -23.58 -6.17
C LEU A 274 -2.24 -24.59 -6.36
N LYS A 275 -3.42 -24.28 -5.82
CA LYS A 275 -4.65 -25.04 -6.11
C LYS A 275 -5.10 -24.78 -7.55
N LYS A 276 -5.50 -25.82 -8.25
CA LYS A 276 -6.01 -25.72 -9.64
C LYS A 276 -7.32 -24.95 -9.76
N ASP A 277 -8.12 -24.96 -8.70
CA ASP A 277 -9.42 -24.30 -8.61
C ASP A 277 -9.39 -23.03 -7.73
N SER A 278 -8.17 -22.50 -7.50
CA SER A 278 -8.00 -21.27 -6.74
C SER A 278 -8.69 -20.06 -7.42
N PRO A 279 -9.07 -19.03 -6.66
CA PRO A 279 -9.62 -17.80 -7.23
C PRO A 279 -8.72 -17.14 -8.28
N ILE A 280 -7.39 -17.35 -8.17
CA ILE A 280 -6.37 -16.78 -9.08
C ILE A 280 -6.01 -17.70 -10.26
N ALA A 281 -6.66 -18.86 -10.42
CA ALA A 281 -6.31 -19.83 -11.46
C ALA A 281 -6.26 -19.24 -12.88
N LYS A 282 -7.12 -18.25 -13.19
CA LYS A 282 -7.11 -17.55 -14.48
C LYS A 282 -5.83 -16.76 -14.78
N LEU A 283 -5.07 -16.38 -13.75
CA LEU A 283 -3.81 -15.64 -13.90
C LEU A 283 -2.66 -16.57 -14.25
N ILE A 284 -2.78 -17.84 -13.84
CA ILE A 284 -1.74 -18.86 -13.99
C ILE A 284 -1.77 -19.53 -15.37
N ASP A 285 -2.96 -19.65 -16.00
CA ASP A 285 -3.19 -20.33 -17.27
C ASP A 285 -2.90 -19.44 -18.51
N ASN A 286 -2.38 -18.25 -18.32
CA ASN A 286 -2.01 -17.33 -19.39
C ASN A 286 -0.50 -17.37 -19.62
#